data_9e66450918e21ed50fdfead962a33998
#
_entry.id   9e66450918e21ed50fdfead962a33998
#
_cell.length_a   1.000
_cell.length_b   1.000
_cell.length_c   1.000
_cell.angle_alpha   90.00
_cell.angle_beta   90.00
_cell.angle_gamma   90.00
#
_symmetry.space_group_name_H-M   'P 1'
#
loop_
_entity.id
_entity.type
_entity.pdbx_description
1 polymer ?
#
loop_
_entity_poly.entity_id
_entity_poly.type
_entity_poly.pdbx_seq_one_letter_code
_entity_poly.pdbx_strand_id
1 'polypeptide(L)'
;MKKVIITVLTAMFVAAMPAFSQNVEVVEQAQQAVREKQDALSDAERAHRQQQAQSRRNVNAAERQIDASKAVVEQSRKRIKTLKEDIKAREGEIKIKKQALKLEKESLKLDGRLDASDKARLKVSENEIKGLEQDLKNVRRYLKEEDARLKSAQKSIRASKKTISDSKKAEKAARREVRDAKKDMKASQKELKNAQEVQQNLEAAREAVEAAETQVERTTQEVMEETRRTE
;
A
#
# COMPACT_ATOMS: atom_id res chain seq x y z
N MET A 1 -13.81 -1.63 77.49
CA MET A 1 -13.21 -0.95 76.32
C MET A 1 -12.21 -1.86 75.58
N LYS A 2 -11.45 -2.76 76.25
CA LYS A 2 -10.43 -3.63 75.56
C LYS A 2 -11.00 -4.63 74.53
N LYS A 3 -12.21 -5.19 74.71
CA LYS A 3 -12.83 -6.14 73.77
C LYS A 3 -13.31 -5.49 72.44
N VAL A 4 -13.57 -4.21 72.42
CA VAL A 4 -14.08 -3.47 71.24
C VAL A 4 -12.89 -3.19 70.26
N ILE A 5 -11.67 -2.97 70.77
CA ILE A 5 -10.49 -2.70 69.95
C ILE A 5 -10.04 -3.95 69.16
N ILE A 6 -10.09 -5.12 69.81
CA ILE A 6 -9.70 -6.41 69.14
C ILE A 6 -10.72 -6.77 68.05
N THR A 7 -11.99 -6.52 68.26
CA THR A 7 -13.03 -6.83 67.29
C THR A 7 -12.99 -5.90 66.04
N VAL A 8 -12.54 -4.64 66.22
CA VAL A 8 -12.38 -3.68 65.11
C VAL A 8 -11.16 -4.03 64.26
N LEU A 9 -10.03 -4.47 64.89
CA LEU A 9 -8.84 -4.89 64.14
C LEU A 9 -9.08 -6.18 63.35
N THR A 10 -9.76 -7.17 63.93
CA THR A 10 -10.11 -8.41 63.18
C THR A 10 -11.08 -8.16 62.02
N ALA A 11 -12.03 -7.22 62.18
CA ALA A 11 -12.95 -6.84 61.11
C ALA A 11 -12.23 -6.14 59.93
N MET A 12 -11.21 -5.32 60.21
CA MET A 12 -10.38 -4.70 59.15
C MET A 12 -9.55 -5.73 58.38
N PHE A 13 -9.04 -6.77 59.05
CA PHE A 13 -8.23 -7.81 58.39
C PHE A 13 -9.05 -8.70 57.46
N VAL A 14 -10.25 -9.07 57.84
CA VAL A 14 -11.15 -9.88 56.97
C VAL A 14 -11.60 -9.11 55.71
N ALA A 15 -11.67 -7.78 55.81
CA ALA A 15 -12.01 -6.92 54.67
C ALA A 15 -10.83 -6.68 53.69
N ALA A 16 -9.57 -6.87 54.13
CA ALA A 16 -8.38 -6.65 53.30
C ALA A 16 -8.01 -7.85 52.44
N MET A 17 -8.36 -9.08 52.84
CA MET A 17 -8.03 -10.30 52.08
C MET A 17 -8.64 -10.35 50.66
N PRO A 18 -9.90 -10.01 50.43
CA PRO A 18 -10.46 -9.99 49.08
C PRO A 18 -9.81 -8.93 48.15
N ALA A 19 -9.38 -7.82 48.73
CA ALA A 19 -8.71 -6.77 47.95
C ALA A 19 -7.31 -7.18 47.45
N PHE A 20 -6.59 -8.05 48.19
CA PHE A 20 -5.30 -8.54 47.79
C PHE A 20 -5.39 -9.57 46.67
N SER A 21 -6.32 -10.52 46.74
CA SER A 21 -6.50 -11.50 45.62
C SER A 21 -6.95 -10.82 44.34
N GLN A 22 -7.77 -9.80 44.41
CA GLN A 22 -8.19 -9.00 43.25
C GLN A 22 -7.02 -8.23 42.62
N ASN A 23 -6.04 -7.74 43.41
CA ASN A 23 -4.90 -7.01 42.85
C ASN A 23 -3.86 -7.92 42.19
N VAL A 24 -3.68 -9.15 42.65
CA VAL A 24 -2.82 -10.15 41.98
C VAL A 24 -3.42 -10.46 40.60
N GLU A 25 -4.72 -10.68 40.54
CA GLU A 25 -5.44 -10.94 39.28
C GLU A 25 -5.34 -9.75 38.30
N VAL A 26 -5.40 -8.51 38.78
CA VAL A 26 -5.21 -7.31 37.96
C VAL A 26 -3.81 -7.23 37.37
N VAL A 27 -2.78 -7.58 38.12
CA VAL A 27 -1.38 -7.60 37.60
C VAL A 27 -1.21 -8.70 36.57
N GLU A 28 -1.78 -9.90 36.79
CA GLU A 28 -1.74 -10.99 35.80
C GLU A 28 -2.47 -10.62 34.51
N GLN A 29 -3.65 -10.02 34.61
CA GLN A 29 -4.38 -9.51 33.45
C GLN A 29 -3.59 -8.43 32.69
N ALA A 30 -2.96 -7.50 33.41
CA ALA A 30 -2.10 -6.49 32.81
C ALA A 30 -0.87 -7.09 32.12
N GLN A 31 -0.25 -8.14 32.70
CA GLN A 31 0.85 -8.89 32.07
C GLN A 31 0.40 -9.60 30.80
N GLN A 32 -0.76 -10.23 30.83
CA GLN A 32 -1.34 -10.88 29.65
C GLN A 32 -1.61 -9.87 28.54
N ALA A 33 -2.22 -8.71 28.89
CA ALA A 33 -2.46 -7.63 27.93
C ALA A 33 -1.16 -7.12 27.27
N VAL A 34 -0.07 -6.99 28.05
CA VAL A 34 1.25 -6.61 27.49
C VAL A 34 1.78 -7.67 26.51
N ARG A 35 1.66 -8.96 26.85
CA ARG A 35 2.07 -10.06 25.94
C ARG A 35 1.28 -10.02 24.63
N GLU A 36 -0.05 -9.92 24.71
CA GLU A 36 -0.93 -9.83 23.53
C GLU A 36 -0.59 -8.62 22.65
N LYS A 37 -0.30 -7.45 23.25
CA LYS A 37 0.12 -6.25 22.50
C LYS A 37 1.51 -6.37 21.91
N GLN A 38 2.41 -7.11 22.58
CA GLN A 38 3.75 -7.39 22.07
C GLN A 38 3.69 -8.33 20.86
N ASP A 39 2.84 -9.36 20.90
CA ASP A 39 2.61 -10.27 19.78
C ASP A 39 1.99 -9.50 18.60
N ALA A 40 0.96 -8.69 18.85
CA ALA A 40 0.35 -7.84 17.83
C ALA A 40 1.35 -6.86 17.19
N LEU A 41 2.27 -6.28 17.96
CA LEU A 41 3.35 -5.44 17.43
C LEU A 41 4.31 -6.25 16.54
N SER A 42 4.71 -7.45 16.99
CA SER A 42 5.60 -8.34 16.23
C SER A 42 4.95 -8.72 14.88
N ASP A 43 3.65 -9.05 14.88
CA ASP A 43 2.91 -9.39 13.68
C ASP A 43 2.76 -8.19 12.74
N ALA A 44 2.45 -7.01 13.26
CA ALA A 44 2.40 -5.77 12.49
C ALA A 44 3.77 -5.43 11.86
N GLU A 45 4.88 -5.63 12.58
CA GLU A 45 6.22 -5.43 12.05
C GLU A 45 6.57 -6.44 10.95
N ARG A 46 6.18 -7.70 11.10
CA ARG A 46 6.36 -8.74 10.07
C ARG A 46 5.56 -8.39 8.82
N ALA A 47 4.28 -8.04 8.99
CA ALA A 47 3.41 -7.61 7.89
C ALA A 47 3.98 -6.37 7.17
N HIS A 48 4.46 -5.38 7.91
CA HIS A 48 5.11 -4.20 7.33
C HIS A 48 6.36 -4.55 6.51
N ARG A 49 7.24 -5.43 7.01
CA ARG A 49 8.44 -5.88 6.26
C ARG A 49 8.07 -6.61 4.98
N GLN A 50 7.06 -7.48 5.02
CA GLN A 50 6.54 -8.18 3.84
C GLN A 50 5.95 -7.19 2.84
N GLN A 51 5.11 -6.27 3.31
CA GLN A 51 4.51 -5.22 2.48
C GLN A 51 5.57 -4.30 1.85
N GLN A 52 6.62 -3.95 2.59
CA GLN A 52 7.72 -3.15 2.08
C GLN A 52 8.50 -3.88 0.99
N ALA A 53 8.80 -5.17 1.19
CA ALA A 53 9.47 -6.00 0.19
C ALA A 53 8.61 -6.13 -1.08
N GLN A 54 7.30 -6.37 -0.93
CA GLN A 54 6.36 -6.44 -2.04
C GLN A 54 6.22 -5.09 -2.76
N SER A 55 6.13 -4.00 -2.01
CA SER A 55 6.07 -2.64 -2.57
C SER A 55 7.30 -2.34 -3.42
N ARG A 56 8.50 -2.64 -2.93
CA ARG A 56 9.75 -2.46 -3.69
C ARG A 56 9.76 -3.26 -4.99
N ARG A 57 9.33 -4.53 -4.95
CA ARG A 57 9.24 -5.38 -6.15
C ARG A 57 8.26 -4.79 -7.17
N ASN A 58 7.08 -4.38 -6.72
CA ASN A 58 6.04 -3.80 -7.56
C ASN A 58 6.49 -2.47 -8.18
N VAL A 59 7.14 -1.60 -7.40
CA VAL A 59 7.67 -0.32 -7.87
C VAL A 59 8.75 -0.55 -8.93
N ASN A 60 9.74 -1.41 -8.67
CA ASN A 60 10.81 -1.70 -9.63
C ASN A 60 10.27 -2.31 -10.93
N ALA A 61 9.29 -3.22 -10.85
CA ALA A 61 8.65 -3.80 -12.02
C ALA A 61 7.87 -2.73 -12.82
N ALA A 62 7.13 -1.87 -12.12
CA ALA A 62 6.37 -0.79 -12.75
C ALA A 62 7.29 0.27 -13.39
N GLU A 63 8.42 0.60 -12.79
CA GLU A 63 9.42 1.51 -13.36
C GLU A 63 10.03 0.95 -14.64
N ARG A 64 10.45 -0.32 -14.64
CA ARG A 64 10.92 -0.99 -15.85
C ARG A 64 9.87 -1.00 -16.96
N GLN A 65 8.61 -1.24 -16.61
CA GLN A 65 7.50 -1.21 -17.56
C GLN A 65 7.25 0.20 -18.12
N ILE A 66 7.40 1.24 -17.30
CA ILE A 66 7.31 2.63 -17.74
C ILE A 66 8.41 2.93 -18.75
N ASP A 67 9.64 2.54 -18.47
CA ASP A 67 10.78 2.84 -19.36
C ASP A 67 10.68 2.09 -20.69
N ALA A 68 10.30 0.82 -20.66
CA ALA A 68 9.98 0.07 -21.87
C ALA A 68 8.86 0.71 -22.69
N SER A 69 7.78 1.14 -22.01
CA SER A 69 6.65 1.78 -22.67
C SER A 69 7.00 3.18 -23.22
N LYS A 70 7.87 3.94 -22.56
CA LYS A 70 8.39 5.23 -23.09
C LYS A 70 9.20 5.02 -24.37
N ALA A 71 10.04 3.99 -24.42
CA ALA A 71 10.80 3.65 -25.62
C ALA A 71 9.85 3.33 -26.81
N VAL A 72 8.79 2.54 -26.55
CA VAL A 72 7.74 2.27 -27.55
C VAL A 72 7.05 3.55 -28.00
N VAL A 73 6.69 4.44 -27.09
CA VAL A 73 6.05 5.74 -27.40
C VAL A 73 6.94 6.57 -28.32
N GLU A 74 8.23 6.66 -28.01
CA GLU A 74 9.18 7.41 -28.83
C GLU A 74 9.35 6.80 -30.23
N GLN A 75 9.51 5.49 -30.29
CA GLN A 75 9.63 4.78 -31.56
C GLN A 75 8.37 4.93 -32.42
N SER A 76 7.17 4.74 -31.83
CA SER A 76 5.92 4.90 -32.55
C SER A 76 5.71 6.34 -33.05
N ARG A 77 6.09 7.34 -32.26
CA ARG A 77 6.03 8.76 -32.70
C ARG A 77 6.90 9.02 -33.92
N LYS A 78 8.13 8.51 -33.94
CA LYS A 78 9.04 8.63 -35.09
C LYS A 78 8.42 7.96 -36.31
N ARG A 79 7.93 6.71 -36.18
CA ARG A 79 7.27 5.97 -37.27
C ARG A 79 6.02 6.67 -37.80
N ILE A 80 5.16 7.18 -36.91
CA ILE A 80 3.94 7.93 -37.28
C ILE A 80 4.33 9.17 -38.12
N LYS A 81 5.40 9.87 -37.75
CA LYS A 81 5.88 11.02 -38.52
C LYS A 81 6.30 10.58 -39.93
N THR A 82 7.13 9.56 -40.05
CA THR A 82 7.60 9.03 -41.35
C THR A 82 6.41 8.53 -42.21
N LEU A 83 5.46 7.78 -41.61
CA LEU A 83 4.28 7.32 -42.34
C LEU A 83 3.39 8.45 -42.85
N LYS A 84 3.25 9.52 -42.07
CA LYS A 84 2.52 10.73 -42.51
C LYS A 84 3.21 11.45 -43.68
N GLU A 85 4.52 11.50 -43.68
CA GLU A 85 5.33 12.06 -44.76
C GLU A 85 5.19 11.19 -46.04
N ASP A 86 5.26 9.86 -45.89
CA ASP A 86 5.06 8.90 -46.99
C ASP A 86 3.65 8.96 -47.58
N ILE A 87 2.62 9.07 -46.73
CA ILE A 87 1.23 9.30 -47.18
C ILE A 87 1.13 10.56 -48.06
N LYS A 88 1.70 11.70 -47.61
CA LYS A 88 1.67 12.95 -48.38
C LYS A 88 2.41 12.81 -49.73
N ALA A 89 3.57 12.15 -49.74
CA ALA A 89 4.31 11.91 -50.95
C ALA A 89 3.51 11.07 -51.99
N ARG A 90 2.93 9.94 -51.51
CA ARG A 90 2.13 9.06 -52.36
C ARG A 90 0.81 9.75 -52.87
N GLU A 91 0.18 10.52 -52.02
CA GLU A 91 -1.01 11.31 -52.43
C GLU A 91 -0.65 12.33 -53.51
N GLY A 92 0.55 12.97 -53.38
CA GLY A 92 1.08 13.86 -54.42
C GLY A 92 1.36 13.14 -55.74
N GLU A 93 2.03 11.98 -55.69
CA GLU A 93 2.35 11.17 -56.84
C GLU A 93 1.10 10.68 -57.54
N ILE A 94 0.13 10.15 -56.82
CA ILE A 94 -1.18 9.74 -57.37
C ILE A 94 -1.89 10.91 -58.07
N LYS A 95 -1.88 12.11 -57.45
CA LYS A 95 -2.45 13.29 -58.06
C LYS A 95 -1.80 13.67 -59.37
N ILE A 96 -0.46 13.68 -59.43
CA ILE A 96 0.33 13.97 -60.65
C ILE A 96 0.04 12.94 -61.73
N LYS A 97 0.07 11.65 -61.42
CA LYS A 97 -0.22 10.58 -62.41
C LYS A 97 -1.65 10.63 -62.92
N LYS A 98 -2.64 10.93 -62.06
CA LYS A 98 -4.03 11.12 -62.49
C LYS A 98 -4.19 12.31 -63.45
N GLN A 99 -3.50 13.43 -63.16
CA GLN A 99 -3.49 14.59 -64.07
C GLN A 99 -2.81 14.27 -65.41
N ALA A 100 -1.67 13.62 -65.38
CA ALA A 100 -0.98 13.17 -66.61
C ALA A 100 -1.86 12.24 -67.44
N LEU A 101 -2.48 11.24 -66.81
CA LEU A 101 -3.42 10.34 -67.50
C LEU A 101 -4.61 11.08 -68.12
N LYS A 102 -5.14 12.10 -67.45
CA LYS A 102 -6.25 12.91 -67.94
C LYS A 102 -5.80 13.70 -69.18
N LEU A 103 -4.66 14.36 -69.13
CA LEU A 103 -4.11 15.11 -70.29
C LEU A 103 -3.82 14.20 -71.45
N GLU A 104 -3.24 13.03 -71.26
CA GLU A 104 -2.97 12.03 -72.28
C GLU A 104 -4.28 11.56 -72.94
N LYS A 105 -5.34 11.29 -72.16
CA LYS A 105 -6.67 10.94 -72.70
C LYS A 105 -7.30 12.08 -73.51
N GLU A 106 -7.11 13.33 -73.09
CA GLU A 106 -7.62 14.50 -73.82
C GLU A 106 -6.86 14.71 -75.13
N SER A 107 -5.54 14.59 -75.14
CA SER A 107 -4.71 14.68 -76.34
C SER A 107 -5.10 13.62 -77.36
N LEU A 108 -5.20 12.36 -76.94
CA LEU A 108 -5.59 11.26 -77.82
C LEU A 108 -7.01 11.38 -78.41
N LYS A 109 -7.93 12.05 -77.69
CA LYS A 109 -9.24 12.36 -78.21
C LYS A 109 -9.21 13.45 -79.31
N LEU A 110 -8.33 14.45 -79.16
CA LEU A 110 -8.16 15.52 -80.15
C LEU A 110 -7.55 15.01 -81.44
N ASP A 111 -6.63 14.01 -81.36
CA ASP A 111 -6.00 13.40 -82.53
C ASP A 111 -6.93 12.46 -83.31
N GLY A 112 -8.12 12.20 -82.83
CA GLY A 112 -9.21 11.51 -83.56
C GLY A 112 -9.01 10.01 -83.76
N ARG A 113 -7.90 9.39 -83.33
CA ARG A 113 -7.61 7.97 -83.49
C ARG A 113 -7.03 7.41 -82.21
N LEU A 114 -7.81 6.65 -81.48
CA LEU A 114 -7.34 5.78 -80.41
C LEU A 114 -7.02 4.40 -81.01
N ASP A 115 -5.75 4.13 -81.21
CA ASP A 115 -5.30 2.81 -81.68
C ASP A 115 -5.20 1.79 -80.53
N ALA A 116 -4.90 0.52 -80.85
CA ALA A 116 -4.79 -0.54 -79.84
C ALA A 116 -3.58 -0.33 -78.91
N SER A 117 -2.51 0.32 -79.39
CA SER A 117 -1.32 0.66 -78.63
C SER A 117 -1.62 1.74 -77.59
N ASP A 118 -2.33 2.77 -77.96
CA ASP A 118 -2.72 3.86 -77.07
C ASP A 118 -3.63 3.36 -75.95
N LYS A 119 -4.59 2.49 -76.26
CA LYS A 119 -5.43 1.83 -75.26
C LYS A 119 -4.63 0.99 -74.26
N ALA A 120 -3.62 0.25 -74.78
CA ALA A 120 -2.77 -0.53 -73.91
C ALA A 120 -1.93 0.36 -72.95
N ARG A 121 -1.36 1.48 -73.43
CA ARG A 121 -0.61 2.45 -72.63
C ARG A 121 -1.50 3.09 -71.55
N LEU A 122 -2.68 3.55 -71.90
CA LEU A 122 -3.63 4.10 -70.93
C LEU A 122 -4.00 3.09 -69.84
N LYS A 123 -4.20 1.82 -70.23
CA LYS A 123 -4.50 0.75 -69.27
C LYS A 123 -3.33 0.46 -68.32
N VAL A 124 -2.09 0.53 -68.81
CA VAL A 124 -0.89 0.42 -67.96
C VAL A 124 -0.86 1.55 -66.93
N SER A 125 -1.02 2.81 -67.40
CA SER A 125 -1.04 3.97 -66.50
C SER A 125 -2.19 3.90 -65.46
N GLU A 126 -3.37 3.43 -65.84
CA GLU A 126 -4.48 3.18 -64.90
C GLU A 126 -4.14 2.11 -63.85
N ASN A 127 -3.49 1.03 -64.25
CA ASN A 127 -3.07 -0.04 -63.36
C ASN A 127 -1.97 0.43 -62.39
N GLU A 128 -1.02 1.24 -62.84
CA GLU A 128 -0.03 1.87 -61.97
C GLU A 128 -0.68 2.76 -60.90
N ILE A 129 -1.67 3.60 -61.28
CA ILE A 129 -2.40 4.42 -60.35
C ILE A 129 -3.14 3.55 -59.30
N LYS A 130 -3.80 2.48 -59.71
CA LYS A 130 -4.46 1.52 -58.81
C LYS A 130 -3.47 0.87 -57.84
N GLY A 131 -2.26 0.51 -58.32
CA GLY A 131 -1.20 0.00 -57.49
C GLY A 131 -0.81 0.99 -56.41
N LEU A 132 -0.54 2.24 -56.77
CA LEU A 132 -0.22 3.32 -55.81
C LEU A 132 -1.34 3.59 -54.82
N GLU A 133 -2.60 3.54 -55.26
CA GLU A 133 -3.77 3.70 -54.36
C GLU A 133 -3.87 2.55 -53.36
N GLN A 134 -3.55 1.32 -53.77
CA GLN A 134 -3.48 0.16 -52.87
C GLN A 134 -2.34 0.30 -51.87
N ASP A 135 -1.17 0.76 -52.30
CA ASP A 135 -0.03 1.03 -51.46
C ASP A 135 -0.36 2.13 -50.43
N LEU A 136 -0.99 3.21 -50.87
CA LEU A 136 -1.45 4.27 -49.96
C LEU A 136 -2.42 3.73 -48.90
N LYS A 137 -3.32 2.83 -49.28
CA LYS A 137 -4.25 2.16 -48.34
C LYS A 137 -3.46 1.31 -47.32
N ASN A 138 -2.42 0.61 -47.73
CA ASN A 138 -1.58 -0.16 -46.83
C ASN A 138 -0.81 0.75 -45.85
N VAL A 139 -0.22 1.84 -46.31
CA VAL A 139 0.49 2.81 -45.45
C VAL A 139 -0.47 3.42 -44.44
N ARG A 140 -1.68 3.77 -44.84
CA ARG A 140 -2.74 4.26 -43.91
C ARG A 140 -3.12 3.23 -42.87
N ARG A 141 -3.14 1.93 -43.21
CA ARG A 141 -3.35 0.84 -42.25
C ARG A 141 -2.23 0.78 -41.23
N TYR A 142 -0.97 0.83 -41.66
CA TYR A 142 0.19 0.85 -40.76
C TYR A 142 0.17 2.07 -39.85
N LEU A 143 -0.26 3.22 -40.32
CA LEU A 143 -0.44 4.41 -39.48
C LEU A 143 -1.45 4.15 -38.35
N LYS A 144 -2.59 3.52 -38.63
CA LYS A 144 -3.58 3.16 -37.62
C LYS A 144 -3.05 2.16 -36.60
N GLU A 145 -2.25 1.19 -37.05
CA GLU A 145 -1.61 0.20 -36.17
C GLU A 145 -0.60 0.87 -35.24
N GLU A 146 0.23 1.79 -35.74
CA GLU A 146 1.16 2.54 -34.89
C GLU A 146 0.47 3.50 -33.92
N ASP A 147 -0.63 4.13 -34.32
CA ASP A 147 -1.47 4.95 -33.41
C ASP A 147 -2.08 4.08 -32.28
N ALA A 148 -2.52 2.86 -32.59
CA ALA A 148 -3.01 1.92 -31.59
C ALA A 148 -1.88 1.47 -30.62
N ARG A 149 -0.68 1.20 -31.14
CA ARG A 149 0.53 0.91 -30.33
C ARG A 149 0.87 2.06 -29.39
N LEU A 150 0.89 3.29 -29.90
CA LEU A 150 1.13 4.49 -29.10
C LEU A 150 0.13 4.62 -27.96
N LYS A 151 -1.16 4.47 -28.24
CA LYS A 151 -2.23 4.52 -27.23
C LYS A 151 -2.08 3.41 -26.18
N SER A 152 -1.74 2.20 -26.60
CA SER A 152 -1.50 1.07 -25.69
C SER A 152 -0.34 1.32 -24.76
N ALA A 153 0.80 1.80 -25.28
CA ALA A 153 1.98 2.14 -24.49
C ALA A 153 1.67 3.27 -23.48
N GLN A 154 0.91 4.29 -23.87
CA GLN A 154 0.47 5.35 -22.96
C GLN A 154 -0.45 4.84 -21.84
N LYS A 155 -1.36 3.89 -22.15
CA LYS A 155 -2.20 3.23 -21.13
C LYS A 155 -1.34 2.43 -20.15
N SER A 156 -0.34 1.70 -20.65
CA SER A 156 0.61 0.95 -19.82
C SER A 156 1.37 1.87 -18.86
N ILE A 157 1.86 3.01 -19.32
CA ILE A 157 2.52 4.01 -18.46
C ILE A 157 1.59 4.50 -17.35
N ARG A 158 0.32 4.79 -17.67
CA ARG A 158 -0.67 5.24 -16.67
C ARG A 158 -0.96 4.15 -15.65
N ALA A 159 -1.13 2.91 -16.08
CA ALA A 159 -1.36 1.76 -15.21
C ALA A 159 -0.17 1.53 -14.25
N SER A 160 1.06 1.55 -14.78
CA SER A 160 2.28 1.38 -13.97
C SER A 160 2.45 2.52 -12.95
N LYS A 161 2.17 3.78 -13.32
CA LYS A 161 2.16 4.90 -12.36
C LYS A 161 1.14 4.72 -11.25
N LYS A 162 -0.04 4.17 -11.57
CA LYS A 162 -1.06 3.83 -10.56
C LYS A 162 -0.54 2.75 -9.61
N THR A 163 0.06 1.67 -10.13
CA THR A 163 0.67 0.62 -9.32
C THR A 163 1.71 1.17 -8.33
N ILE A 164 2.57 2.09 -8.78
CA ILE A 164 3.55 2.75 -7.90
C ILE A 164 2.85 3.54 -6.79
N SER A 165 1.82 4.31 -7.13
CA SER A 165 1.05 5.09 -6.16
C SER A 165 0.37 4.20 -5.12
N ASP A 166 -0.28 3.12 -5.57
CA ASP A 166 -1.02 2.21 -4.71
C ASP A 166 -0.07 1.41 -3.80
N SER A 167 1.10 0.97 -4.32
CA SER A 167 2.15 0.33 -3.53
C SER A 167 2.68 1.24 -2.42
N LYS A 168 2.94 2.52 -2.72
CA LYS A 168 3.37 3.52 -1.72
C LYS A 168 2.30 3.79 -0.67
N LYS A 169 1.02 3.80 -1.06
CA LYS A 169 -0.10 3.97 -0.11
C LYS A 169 -0.20 2.77 0.83
N ALA A 170 -0.11 1.55 0.31
CA ALA A 170 -0.15 0.33 1.09
C ALA A 170 1.02 0.24 2.09
N GLU A 171 2.24 0.59 1.68
CA GLU A 171 3.39 0.68 2.58
C GLU A 171 3.18 1.71 3.70
N LYS A 172 2.62 2.88 3.35
CA LYS A 172 2.30 3.93 4.34
C LYS A 172 1.22 3.48 5.32
N ALA A 173 0.22 2.70 4.88
CA ALA A 173 -0.80 2.13 5.75
C ALA A 173 -0.19 1.13 6.74
N ALA A 174 0.58 0.16 6.26
CA ALA A 174 1.27 -0.81 7.11
C ALA A 174 2.22 -0.15 8.14
N ARG A 175 2.91 0.94 7.74
CA ARG A 175 3.72 1.72 8.67
C ARG A 175 2.90 2.43 9.75
N ARG A 176 1.65 2.82 9.45
CA ARG A 176 0.74 3.38 10.47
C ARG A 176 0.32 2.31 11.46
N GLU A 177 -0.04 1.12 11.00
CA GLU A 177 -0.41 -0.01 11.86
C GLU A 177 0.70 -0.36 12.86
N VAL A 178 1.96 -0.44 12.42
CA VAL A 178 3.11 -0.63 13.34
C VAL A 178 3.20 0.48 14.36
N ARG A 179 2.97 1.74 13.95
CA ARG A 179 3.03 2.89 14.88
C ARG A 179 1.93 2.83 15.93
N ASP A 180 0.74 2.42 15.52
CA ASP A 180 -0.42 2.35 16.41
C ASP A 180 -0.27 1.15 17.36
N ALA A 181 0.13 -0.02 16.88
CA ALA A 181 0.47 -1.17 17.73
C ALA A 181 1.57 -0.84 18.76
N LYS A 182 2.58 -0.04 18.37
CA LYS A 182 3.63 0.43 19.28
C LYS A 182 3.14 1.38 20.36
N LYS A 183 2.14 2.22 20.04
CA LYS A 183 1.49 3.08 21.05
C LYS A 183 0.68 2.26 22.03
N ASP A 184 -0.10 1.30 21.53
CA ASP A 184 -0.94 0.42 22.35
C ASP A 184 -0.07 -0.43 23.30
N MET A 185 1.01 -1.01 22.81
CA MET A 185 1.98 -1.73 23.64
C MET A 185 2.56 -0.85 24.75
N LYS A 186 2.95 0.40 24.44
CA LYS A 186 3.46 1.34 25.45
C LYS A 186 2.39 1.72 26.49
N ALA A 187 1.12 1.85 26.09
CA ALA A 187 0.03 2.11 27.01
C ALA A 187 -0.14 0.94 27.98
N SER A 188 -0.23 -0.30 27.48
CA SER A 188 -0.33 -1.51 28.32
C SER A 188 0.88 -1.70 29.23
N GLN A 189 2.09 -1.37 28.79
CA GLN A 189 3.28 -1.39 29.65
C GLN A 189 3.17 -0.40 30.80
N LYS A 190 2.61 0.79 30.56
CA LYS A 190 2.37 1.80 31.62
C LYS A 190 1.31 1.32 32.61
N GLU A 191 0.24 0.71 32.12
CA GLU A 191 -0.80 0.12 32.99
C GLU A 191 -0.24 -0.99 33.85
N LEU A 192 0.56 -1.90 33.30
CA LEU A 192 1.24 -2.94 34.07
C LEU A 192 2.14 -2.36 35.15
N LYS A 193 2.92 -1.33 34.82
CA LYS A 193 3.80 -0.67 35.81
C LYS A 193 2.98 -0.06 36.95
N ASN A 194 1.88 0.62 36.64
CA ASN A 194 0.98 1.19 37.65
C ASN A 194 0.37 0.08 38.54
N ALA A 195 -0.08 -1.04 37.94
CA ALA A 195 -0.63 -2.18 38.69
C ALA A 195 0.42 -2.80 39.62
N GLN A 196 1.66 -2.94 39.17
CA GLN A 196 2.77 -3.43 40.00
C GLN A 196 3.11 -2.48 41.16
N GLU A 197 3.11 -1.16 40.94
CA GLU A 197 3.31 -0.16 41.98
C GLU A 197 2.20 -0.22 43.06
N VAL A 198 0.94 -0.39 42.64
CA VAL A 198 -0.19 -0.57 43.58
C VAL A 198 -0.02 -1.87 44.38
N GLN A 199 0.37 -2.97 43.77
CA GLN A 199 0.62 -4.24 44.45
C GLN A 199 1.75 -4.10 45.48
N GLN A 200 2.88 -3.49 45.15
CA GLN A 200 4.00 -3.25 46.09
C GLN A 200 3.57 -2.39 47.28
N ASN A 201 2.80 -1.33 47.04
CA ASN A 201 2.28 -0.48 48.10
C ASN A 201 1.32 -1.25 49.05
N LEU A 202 0.53 -2.18 48.51
CA LEU A 202 -0.37 -3.03 49.28
C LEU A 202 0.43 -4.06 50.12
N GLU A 203 1.44 -4.67 49.55
CA GLU A 203 2.35 -5.59 50.29
C GLU A 203 3.05 -4.87 51.44
N ALA A 204 3.61 -3.67 51.20
CA ALA A 204 4.23 -2.86 52.24
C ALA A 204 3.20 -2.43 53.34
N ALA A 205 1.98 -2.09 52.98
CA ALA A 205 0.95 -1.78 53.93
C ALA A 205 0.57 -3.01 54.79
N ARG A 206 0.51 -4.20 54.18
CA ARG A 206 0.26 -5.45 54.89
C ARG A 206 1.36 -5.77 55.90
N GLU A 207 2.63 -5.68 55.50
CA GLU A 207 3.75 -5.87 56.41
C GLU A 207 3.73 -4.90 57.57
N ALA A 208 3.37 -3.65 57.35
CA ALA A 208 3.20 -2.64 58.40
C ALA A 208 2.08 -2.98 59.37
N VAL A 209 0.94 -3.52 58.86
CA VAL A 209 -0.17 -3.97 59.74
C VAL A 209 0.23 -5.18 60.53
N GLU A 210 0.87 -6.19 59.97
CA GLU A 210 1.38 -7.38 60.70
C GLU A 210 2.41 -6.99 61.78
N ALA A 211 3.26 -6.03 61.49
CA ALA A 211 4.22 -5.51 62.51
C ALA A 211 3.50 -4.77 63.64
N ALA A 212 2.47 -3.99 63.34
CA ALA A 212 1.64 -3.31 64.33
C ALA A 212 0.84 -4.31 65.20
N GLU A 213 0.30 -5.37 64.60
CA GLU A 213 -0.41 -6.44 65.33
C GLU A 213 0.51 -7.15 66.33
N THR A 214 1.71 -7.53 65.89
CA THR A 214 2.71 -8.16 66.79
C THR A 214 3.12 -7.24 67.93
N GLN A 215 3.19 -5.96 67.73
CA GLN A 215 3.51 -4.97 68.74
C GLN A 215 2.33 -4.81 69.75
N VAL A 216 1.08 -4.81 69.26
CA VAL A 216 -0.11 -4.80 70.13
C VAL A 216 -0.22 -6.08 70.95
N GLU A 217 0.07 -7.22 70.39
CA GLU A 217 0.12 -8.50 71.18
C GLU A 217 1.16 -8.47 72.29
N ARG A 218 2.38 -8.00 72.00
CA ARG A 218 3.45 -7.84 73.03
C ARG A 218 3.01 -6.90 74.17
N THR A 219 2.51 -5.72 73.82
CA THR A 219 2.04 -4.77 74.85
C THR A 219 0.85 -5.30 75.63
N THR A 220 -0.02 -6.10 75.03
CA THR A 220 -1.15 -6.73 75.70
C THR A 220 -0.66 -7.82 76.70
N GLN A 221 0.35 -8.62 76.30
CA GLN A 221 0.97 -9.60 77.20
C GLN A 221 1.68 -8.91 78.37
N GLU A 222 2.45 -7.85 78.13
CA GLU A 222 3.09 -7.07 79.18
C GLU A 222 2.10 -6.51 80.20
N VAL A 223 1.00 -5.93 79.75
CA VAL A 223 -0.07 -5.40 80.60
C VAL A 223 -0.77 -6.54 81.37
N MET A 224 -0.94 -7.73 80.80
CA MET A 224 -1.55 -8.87 81.51
C MET A 224 -0.58 -9.42 82.58
N GLU A 225 0.73 -9.44 82.32
CA GLU A 225 1.74 -9.83 83.33
C GLU A 225 1.84 -8.82 84.47
N GLU A 226 1.82 -7.54 84.21
CA GLU A 226 1.77 -6.51 85.24
C GLU A 226 0.49 -6.59 86.11
N THR A 227 -0.67 -6.86 85.49
CA THR A 227 -1.90 -7.02 86.23
C THR A 227 -1.87 -8.23 87.18
N ARG A 228 -1.20 -9.36 86.73
CA ARG A 228 -1.04 -10.52 87.59
C ARG A 228 -0.03 -10.35 88.73
N ARG A 229 0.92 -9.41 88.63
CA ARG A 229 1.85 -9.10 89.73
C ARG A 229 1.30 -8.16 90.75
N THR A 230 0.21 -7.47 90.43
CA THR A 230 -0.46 -6.49 91.36
C THR A 230 -1.69 -7.06 92.06
N GLU A 231 -2.17 -8.26 91.70
CA GLU A 231 -3.10 -9.08 92.48
C GLU A 231 -2.35 -10.03 93.45
#